data_fb7783ba67c254a3d2171db1bf459e0a
#
_entry.id   fb7783ba67c254a3d2171db1bf459e0a
#
_cell.length_a   1.000
_cell.length_b   1.000
_cell.length_c   1.000
_cell.angle_alpha   90.00
_cell.angle_beta   90.00
_cell.angle_gamma   90.00
#
_symmetry.space_group_name_H-M   'P 1'
#
loop_
_entity.id
_entity.type
_entity.pdbx_description
1 polymer ?
#
loop_
_entity_poly.entity_id
_entity_poly.type
_entity_poly.pdbx_seq_one_letter_code
_entity_poly.pdbx_strand_id
1 'polypeptide(L)'
;MDNMKTAIIYVSSHHGNTKKVIDEMATVKDMDLFKISQAKATDFSSYDAIGFASGVYYHKLHKGIEKLASEIDLTGKKVFTVYTCGINYINYARGIQKIIKAQNCDFVGGFSCRGYDTFGFFEKIGGIAKGHPNEKDFKKAHEFIKNI
;
A
#
# COMPACT_ATOMS: atom_id res chain seq x y z
N MET A 1 -14.84 -19.10 6.57
CA MET A 1 -14.89 -18.50 5.22
C MET A 1 -14.92 -16.99 5.35
N ASP A 2 -14.01 -16.32 4.67
CA ASP A 2 -13.91 -14.86 4.75
C ASP A 2 -14.83 -14.22 3.71
N ASN A 3 -15.91 -13.58 4.15
CA ASN A 3 -16.84 -12.87 3.29
C ASN A 3 -16.55 -11.35 3.27
N MET A 4 -15.41 -10.94 3.81
CA MET A 4 -15.03 -9.54 3.90
C MET A 4 -14.70 -8.98 2.52
N LYS A 5 -15.35 -7.89 2.13
CA LYS A 5 -15.08 -7.21 0.88
C LYS A 5 -13.92 -6.24 1.08
N THR A 6 -12.84 -6.44 0.33
CA THR A 6 -11.59 -5.69 0.48
C THR A 6 -11.25 -4.91 -0.77
N ALA A 7 -10.81 -3.67 -0.59
CA ALA A 7 -10.29 -2.82 -1.65
C ALA A 7 -8.87 -2.36 -1.31
N ILE A 8 -8.03 -2.20 -2.33
CA ILE A 8 -6.75 -1.51 -2.20
C ILE A 8 -6.74 -0.33 -3.17
N ILE A 9 -6.46 0.86 -2.65
CA ILE A 9 -6.26 2.07 -3.44
C ILE A 9 -4.75 2.27 -3.55
N TYR A 10 -4.24 2.44 -4.77
CA TYR A 10 -2.80 2.45 -4.97
C TYR A 10 -2.31 3.51 -5.95
N VAL A 11 -1.06 3.90 -5.75
CA VAL A 11 -0.22 4.58 -6.74
C VAL A 11 1.03 3.73 -6.92
N SER A 12 1.36 3.41 -8.14
CA SER A 12 2.60 2.72 -8.47
C SER A 12 3.24 3.40 -9.67
N SER A 13 4.45 3.88 -9.46
CA SER A 13 5.26 4.49 -10.49
C SER A 13 6.68 3.92 -10.40
N HIS A 14 7.59 4.40 -11.24
CA HIS A 14 8.93 3.81 -11.36
C HIS A 14 8.79 2.32 -11.59
N HIS A 15 9.57 1.49 -11.41
CA HIS A 15 9.59 0.07 -11.78
C HIS A 15 8.34 -0.76 -11.43
N GLY A 16 7.23 -0.13 -11.01
CA GLY A 16 5.97 -0.83 -10.73
C GLY A 16 6.03 -1.73 -9.50
N ASN A 17 6.90 -1.44 -8.55
CA ASN A 17 7.14 -2.30 -7.39
C ASN A 17 5.92 -2.51 -6.52
N THR A 18 5.20 -1.44 -6.19
CA THR A 18 4.00 -1.53 -5.35
C THR A 18 2.91 -2.35 -6.03
N LYS A 19 2.72 -2.14 -7.34
CA LYS A 19 1.73 -2.91 -8.11
C LYS A 19 2.05 -4.40 -8.11
N LYS A 20 3.33 -4.76 -8.22
CA LYS A 20 3.77 -6.16 -8.15
C LYS A 20 3.38 -6.80 -6.82
N VAL A 21 3.56 -6.09 -5.72
CA VAL A 21 3.23 -6.58 -4.38
C VAL A 21 1.72 -6.76 -4.20
N ILE A 22 0.91 -5.77 -4.58
CA ILE A 22 -0.54 -5.87 -4.40
C ILE A 22 -1.16 -6.88 -5.37
N ASP A 23 -0.60 -7.06 -6.57
CA ASP A 23 -1.03 -8.13 -7.47
C ASP A 23 -0.81 -9.50 -6.86
N GLU A 24 0.34 -9.69 -6.18
CA GLU A 24 0.62 -10.93 -5.45
C GLU A 24 -0.37 -11.13 -4.29
N MET A 25 -0.69 -10.09 -3.56
CA MET A 25 -1.71 -10.16 -2.50
C MET A 25 -3.06 -10.60 -3.07
N ALA A 26 -3.42 -10.10 -4.26
CA ALA A 26 -4.69 -10.44 -4.90
C ALA A 26 -4.76 -11.88 -5.40
N THR A 27 -3.63 -12.59 -5.48
CA THR A 27 -3.63 -14.03 -5.83
C THR A 27 -4.09 -14.92 -4.67
N VAL A 28 -3.99 -14.44 -3.44
CA VAL A 28 -4.31 -15.24 -2.23
C VAL A 28 -5.52 -14.73 -1.47
N LYS A 29 -6.04 -13.56 -1.83
CA LYS A 29 -7.23 -12.97 -1.21
C LYS A 29 -8.01 -12.20 -2.29
N ASP A 30 -9.30 -12.46 -2.37
CA ASP A 30 -10.18 -11.73 -3.30
C ASP A 30 -10.27 -10.27 -2.87
N MET A 31 -9.93 -9.35 -3.80
CA MET A 31 -9.96 -7.93 -3.53
C MET A 31 -10.04 -7.13 -4.83
N ASP A 32 -10.53 -5.91 -4.73
CA ASP A 32 -10.58 -4.97 -5.84
C ASP A 32 -9.44 -3.95 -5.72
N LEU A 33 -8.76 -3.69 -6.83
CA LEU A 33 -7.63 -2.76 -6.88
C LEU A 33 -8.04 -1.51 -7.63
N PHE A 34 -7.81 -0.34 -7.01
CA PHE A 34 -8.20 0.95 -7.57
C PHE A 34 -6.99 1.88 -7.66
N LYS A 35 -6.76 2.45 -8.84
CA LYS A 35 -5.87 3.60 -8.96
C LYS A 35 -6.53 4.82 -8.30
N ILE A 36 -5.73 5.81 -7.91
CA ILE A 36 -6.25 7.05 -7.30
C ILE A 36 -7.38 7.66 -8.13
N SER A 37 -7.21 7.72 -9.46
CA SER A 37 -8.23 8.28 -10.36
C SER A 37 -9.56 7.54 -10.30
N GLN A 38 -9.49 6.22 -10.18
CA GLN A 38 -10.67 5.36 -10.04
C GLN A 38 -11.30 5.51 -8.66
N ALA A 39 -10.47 5.61 -7.63
CA ALA A 39 -10.93 5.73 -6.25
C ALA A 39 -11.74 7.01 -6.02
N LYS A 40 -11.37 8.11 -6.68
CA LYS A 40 -12.09 9.38 -6.57
C LYS A 40 -13.54 9.29 -7.03
N ALA A 41 -13.85 8.36 -7.93
CA ALA A 41 -15.19 8.15 -8.49
C ALA A 41 -15.90 6.94 -7.87
N THR A 42 -15.34 6.32 -6.83
CA THR A 42 -15.86 5.07 -6.26
C THR A 42 -16.49 5.32 -4.89
N ASP A 43 -17.62 4.68 -4.66
CA ASP A 43 -18.25 4.61 -3.35
C ASP A 43 -17.72 3.38 -2.61
N PHE A 44 -17.01 3.61 -1.51
CA PHE A 44 -16.39 2.54 -0.72
C PHE A 44 -17.27 2.06 0.44
N SER A 45 -18.51 2.51 0.53
CA SER A 45 -19.37 2.17 1.68
C SER A 45 -19.62 0.68 1.84
N SER A 46 -19.59 -0.08 0.76
CA SER A 46 -19.80 -1.55 0.79
C SER A 46 -18.54 -2.35 1.14
N TYR A 47 -17.39 -1.70 1.22
CA TYR A 47 -16.14 -2.38 1.54
C TYR A 47 -15.93 -2.47 3.05
N ASP A 48 -15.51 -3.64 3.51
CA ASP A 48 -15.24 -3.91 4.93
C ASP A 48 -13.81 -3.57 5.31
N ALA A 49 -12.90 -3.68 4.34
CA ALA A 49 -11.48 -3.37 4.54
C ALA A 49 -10.95 -2.54 3.39
N ILE A 50 -10.11 -1.55 3.69
CA ILE A 50 -9.46 -0.70 2.70
C ILE A 50 -7.98 -0.61 2.99
N GLY A 51 -7.16 -0.92 1.97
CA GLY A 51 -5.72 -0.75 2.01
C GLY A 51 -5.29 0.46 1.19
N PHE A 52 -4.27 1.17 1.67
CA PHE A 52 -3.64 2.26 0.95
C PHE A 52 -2.21 1.85 0.60
N ALA A 53 -1.88 1.85 -0.70
CA ALA A 53 -0.61 1.33 -1.19
C ALA A 53 0.12 2.35 -2.06
N SER A 54 1.42 2.48 -1.86
CA SER A 54 2.22 3.47 -2.57
C SER A 54 3.71 3.10 -2.53
N GLY A 55 4.48 3.64 -3.47
CA GLY A 55 5.91 3.77 -3.29
C GLY A 55 6.21 4.91 -2.32
N VAL A 56 7.50 5.16 -2.10
CA VAL A 56 7.96 6.25 -1.23
C VAL A 56 8.37 7.45 -2.07
N TYR A 57 7.85 8.61 -1.72
CA TYR A 57 8.10 9.89 -2.39
C TYR A 57 8.54 10.90 -1.33
N TYR A 58 9.83 11.30 -1.37
CA TYR A 58 10.38 12.26 -0.40
C TYR A 58 10.09 11.86 1.06
N HIS A 59 10.42 10.61 1.41
CA HIS A 59 10.30 10.04 2.76
C HIS A 59 8.86 9.84 3.27
N LYS A 60 7.87 9.84 2.38
CA LYS A 60 6.48 9.51 2.73
C LYS A 60 5.75 8.89 1.55
N LEU A 61 4.55 8.40 1.79
CA LEU A 61 3.73 7.87 0.74
C LEU A 61 3.20 9.00 -0.15
N HIS A 62 2.71 8.66 -1.31
CA HIS A 62 2.23 9.64 -2.30
C HIS A 62 1.16 10.54 -1.70
N LYS A 63 1.25 11.85 -1.98
CA LYS A 63 0.31 12.87 -1.48
C LYS A 63 -1.15 12.54 -1.79
N GLY A 64 -1.42 12.01 -2.99
CA GLY A 64 -2.77 11.64 -3.40
C GLY A 64 -3.34 10.51 -2.57
N ILE A 65 -2.51 9.56 -2.14
CA ILE A 65 -2.92 8.47 -1.25
C ILE A 65 -3.26 9.03 0.14
N GLU A 66 -2.41 9.89 0.69
CA GLU A 66 -2.68 10.52 1.98
C GLU A 66 -3.96 11.37 1.95
N LYS A 67 -4.18 12.11 0.86
CA LYS A 67 -5.37 12.91 0.67
C LYS A 67 -6.64 12.04 0.64
N LEU A 68 -6.61 10.94 -0.11
CA LEU A 68 -7.75 10.01 -0.16
C LEU A 68 -8.04 9.39 1.20
N ALA A 69 -7.00 9.05 1.96
CA ALA A 69 -7.18 8.51 3.31
C ALA A 69 -7.90 9.50 4.23
N SER A 70 -7.70 10.81 4.02
CA SER A 70 -8.38 11.84 4.79
C SER A 70 -9.80 12.13 4.32
N GLU A 71 -10.13 11.81 3.07
CA GLU A 71 -11.42 12.13 2.46
C GLU A 71 -12.42 10.98 2.49
N ILE A 72 -11.94 9.73 2.40
CA ILE A 72 -12.80 8.55 2.44
C ILE A 72 -13.31 8.31 3.86
N ASP A 73 -14.59 8.00 3.99
CA ASP A 73 -15.16 7.62 5.28
C ASP A 73 -14.72 6.19 5.63
N LEU A 74 -13.80 6.08 6.59
CA LEU A 74 -13.23 4.81 7.04
C LEU A 74 -13.93 4.25 8.28
N THR A 75 -15.00 4.90 8.75
CA THR A 75 -15.69 4.50 9.98
C THR A 75 -16.07 3.02 9.97
N GLY A 76 -15.66 2.31 11.03
CA GLY A 76 -15.99 0.90 11.22
C GLY A 76 -15.26 -0.08 10.31
N LYS A 77 -14.36 0.41 9.45
CA LYS A 77 -13.63 -0.45 8.50
C LYS A 77 -12.30 -0.90 9.07
N LYS A 78 -11.82 -2.05 8.61
CA LYS A 78 -10.42 -2.43 8.79
C LYS A 78 -9.58 -1.67 7.77
N VAL A 79 -8.48 -1.06 8.21
CA VAL A 79 -7.62 -0.27 7.32
C VAL A 79 -6.18 -0.71 7.48
N PHE A 80 -5.48 -0.83 6.37
CA PHE A 80 -4.08 -1.22 6.36
C PHE A 80 -3.30 -0.41 5.33
N THR A 81 -1.97 -0.45 5.44
CA THR A 81 -1.06 0.25 4.53
C THR A 81 -0.07 -0.72 3.90
N VAL A 82 0.33 -0.43 2.66
CA VAL A 82 1.34 -1.19 1.93
C VAL A 82 2.27 -0.21 1.24
N TYR A 83 3.59 -0.39 1.40
CA TYR A 83 4.52 0.42 0.61
C TYR A 83 5.77 -0.36 0.22
N THR A 84 6.39 0.11 -0.85
CA THR A 84 7.70 -0.38 -1.29
C THR A 84 8.69 0.78 -1.24
N CYS A 85 9.94 0.48 -0.89
CA CYS A 85 10.99 1.48 -0.73
C CYS A 85 12.36 0.94 -1.14
N GLY A 86 13.27 1.82 -1.50
CA GLY A 86 14.63 1.42 -1.83
C GLY A 86 15.42 1.00 -0.60
N ILE A 87 15.35 1.81 0.45
CA ILE A 87 15.98 1.53 1.75
C ILE A 87 14.89 1.51 2.81
N ASN A 88 14.71 0.36 3.45
CA ASN A 88 13.66 0.17 4.45
C ASN A 88 14.24 0.31 5.87
N TYR A 89 14.42 1.54 6.33
CA TYR A 89 15.02 1.82 7.63
C TYR A 89 14.12 2.65 8.57
N ILE A 90 13.06 3.24 8.05
CA ILE A 90 12.07 3.98 8.84
C ILE A 90 10.68 3.62 8.36
N ASN A 91 9.67 3.97 9.15
CA ASN A 91 8.28 3.80 8.72
C ASN A 91 7.85 4.99 7.86
N TYR A 92 7.88 4.81 6.55
CA TYR A 92 7.47 5.84 5.59
C TYR A 92 5.95 6.06 5.57
N ALA A 93 5.17 5.14 6.11
CA ALA A 93 3.72 5.28 6.20
C ALA A 93 3.26 5.99 7.47
N ARG A 94 4.18 6.52 8.27
CA ARG A 94 3.86 7.17 9.54
C ARG A 94 2.81 8.28 9.39
N GLY A 95 2.95 9.10 8.35
CA GLY A 95 2.01 10.21 8.10
C GLY A 95 0.61 9.73 7.79
N ILE A 96 0.47 8.79 6.84
CA ILE A 96 -0.84 8.27 6.48
C ILE A 96 -1.46 7.47 7.63
N GLN A 97 -0.65 6.72 8.37
CA GLN A 97 -1.14 5.96 9.53
C GLN A 97 -1.72 6.87 10.60
N LYS A 98 -1.11 8.05 10.80
CA LYS A 98 -1.63 9.06 11.71
C LYS A 98 -3.00 9.58 11.25
N ILE A 99 -3.17 9.82 9.96
CA ILE A 99 -4.43 10.24 9.36
C ILE A 99 -5.50 9.16 9.58
N ILE A 100 -5.15 7.90 9.33
CA ILE A 100 -6.05 6.76 9.50
C ILE A 100 -6.47 6.61 10.95
N LYS A 101 -5.52 6.64 11.87
CA LYS A 101 -5.77 6.44 13.31
C LYS A 101 -6.59 7.56 13.93
N ALA A 102 -6.64 8.74 13.31
CA ALA A 102 -7.47 9.85 13.76
C ALA A 102 -8.95 9.62 13.44
N GLN A 103 -9.28 8.64 12.61
CA GLN A 103 -10.64 8.28 12.28
C GLN A 103 -11.11 7.11 13.14
N ASN A 104 -12.42 6.92 13.23
CA ASN A 104 -13.01 5.83 13.99
C ASN A 104 -13.04 4.54 13.18
N CYS A 105 -11.87 3.96 12.97
CA CYS A 105 -11.67 2.73 12.20
C CYS A 105 -10.69 1.80 12.92
N ASP A 106 -10.57 0.57 12.43
CA ASP A 106 -9.66 -0.44 12.97
C ASP A 106 -8.41 -0.51 12.10
N PHE A 107 -7.33 0.15 12.52
CA PHE A 107 -6.05 0.06 11.82
C PHE A 107 -5.38 -1.27 12.17
N VAL A 108 -5.30 -2.17 11.19
CA VAL A 108 -4.86 -3.56 11.40
C VAL A 108 -3.39 -3.80 11.04
N GLY A 109 -2.66 -2.78 10.65
CA GLY A 109 -1.23 -2.88 10.43
C GLY A 109 -0.76 -2.40 9.07
N GLY A 110 0.55 -2.51 8.84
CA GLY A 110 1.18 -2.13 7.60
C GLY A 110 2.16 -3.20 7.13
N PHE A 111 2.26 -3.34 5.81
CA PHE A 111 3.27 -4.17 5.17
C PHE A 111 4.20 -3.28 4.35
N SER A 112 5.48 -3.61 4.38
CA SER A 112 6.46 -2.93 3.54
C SER A 112 7.54 -3.90 3.09
N CYS A 113 8.12 -3.63 1.92
CA CYS A 113 9.28 -4.35 1.44
C CYS A 113 10.13 -3.45 0.56
N ARG A 114 11.32 -3.93 0.21
CA ARG A 114 12.18 -3.20 -0.71
C ARG A 114 11.70 -3.37 -2.14
N GLY A 115 12.00 -2.38 -2.97
CA GLY A 115 11.76 -2.41 -4.40
C GLY A 115 12.89 -1.72 -5.14
N TYR A 116 13.17 -2.15 -6.37
CA TYR A 116 14.23 -1.55 -7.19
C TYR A 116 13.98 -0.05 -7.33
N ASP A 117 14.97 0.76 -6.94
CA ASP A 117 14.85 2.22 -6.85
C ASP A 117 16.01 2.88 -7.58
N THR A 118 15.69 3.71 -8.59
CA THR A 118 16.65 4.50 -9.36
C THR A 118 16.45 6.00 -9.16
N PHE A 119 15.64 6.41 -8.19
CA PHE A 119 15.32 7.83 -7.98
C PHE A 119 16.50 8.61 -7.43
N GLY A 120 16.73 9.78 -8.00
CA GLY A 120 17.75 10.72 -7.50
C GLY A 120 19.17 10.14 -7.53
N PHE A 121 19.87 10.18 -6.40
CA PHE A 121 21.23 9.66 -6.27
C PHE A 121 21.36 8.18 -6.66
N PHE A 122 20.31 7.40 -6.44
CA PHE A 122 20.35 5.97 -6.74
C PHE A 122 20.52 5.69 -8.24
N GLU A 123 20.03 6.57 -9.10
CA GLU A 123 20.24 6.46 -10.55
C GLU A 123 21.71 6.47 -10.92
N LYS A 124 22.52 7.31 -10.22
CA LYS A 124 23.95 7.47 -10.49
C LYS A 124 24.77 6.22 -10.17
N ILE A 125 24.27 5.37 -9.29
CA ILE A 125 24.95 4.12 -8.90
C ILE A 125 24.28 2.88 -9.48
N GLY A 126 23.38 3.04 -10.49
CA GLY A 126 22.69 1.94 -11.14
C GLY A 126 21.46 1.44 -10.37
N GLY A 127 20.98 2.21 -9.39
CA GLY A 127 19.84 1.85 -8.56
C GLY A 127 20.22 1.06 -7.32
N ILE A 128 19.26 0.86 -6.44
CA ILE A 128 19.40 0.04 -5.22
C ILE A 128 18.23 -0.96 -5.15
N ALA A 129 18.39 -1.98 -4.32
CA ALA A 129 17.41 -3.04 -4.12
C ALA A 129 17.04 -3.77 -5.42
N LYS A 130 17.98 -3.85 -6.35
CA LYS A 130 17.78 -4.57 -7.61
C LYS A 130 17.39 -6.02 -7.31
N GLY A 131 16.37 -6.53 -8.02
CA GLY A 131 15.82 -7.84 -7.75
C GLY A 131 14.73 -7.86 -6.67
N HIS A 132 14.37 -6.71 -6.09
CA HIS A 132 13.24 -6.58 -5.16
C HIS A 132 12.08 -5.84 -5.84
N PRO A 133 10.85 -6.20 -5.52
CA PRO A 133 10.45 -7.31 -4.63
C PRO A 133 10.88 -8.67 -5.18
N ASN A 134 11.21 -9.60 -4.29
CA ASN A 134 11.57 -10.97 -4.64
C ASN A 134 10.58 -11.97 -4.03
N GLU A 135 10.85 -13.28 -4.21
CA GLU A 135 9.97 -14.34 -3.71
C GLU A 135 9.74 -14.28 -2.20
N LYS A 136 10.76 -13.90 -1.43
CA LYS A 136 10.60 -13.75 0.03
C LYS A 136 9.68 -12.59 0.38
N ASP A 137 9.79 -11.49 -0.37
CA ASP A 137 8.92 -10.33 -0.19
C ASP A 137 7.46 -10.70 -0.49
N PHE A 138 7.24 -11.43 -1.59
CA PHE A 138 5.90 -11.88 -1.97
C PHE A 138 5.30 -12.84 -0.97
N LYS A 139 6.10 -13.76 -0.43
CA LYS A 139 5.63 -14.68 0.60
C LYS A 139 5.16 -13.94 1.86
N LYS A 140 5.93 -12.93 2.29
CA LYS A 140 5.55 -12.10 3.43
C LYS A 140 4.29 -11.28 3.15
N ALA A 141 4.14 -10.80 1.91
CA ALA A 141 2.94 -10.09 1.48
C ALA A 141 1.71 -10.99 1.51
N HIS A 142 1.84 -12.24 1.05
CA HIS A 142 0.77 -13.23 1.13
C HIS A 142 0.34 -13.47 2.58
N GLU A 143 1.31 -13.66 3.48
CA GLU A 143 1.04 -13.90 4.89
C GLU A 143 0.34 -12.70 5.54
N PHE A 144 0.80 -11.49 5.23
CA PHE A 144 0.20 -10.28 5.75
C PHE A 144 -1.27 -10.17 5.36
N ILE A 145 -1.57 -10.30 4.06
CA ILE A 145 -2.93 -10.06 3.57
C ILE A 145 -3.90 -11.16 4.01
N LYS A 146 -3.42 -12.38 4.20
CA LYS A 146 -4.26 -13.48 4.69
C LYS A 146 -4.74 -13.25 6.12
N ASN A 147 -4.02 -12.44 6.89
CA ASN A 147 -4.33 -12.16 8.28
C ASN A 147 -5.18 -10.89 8.49
N ILE A 148 -5.55 -10.20 7.41
CA ILE A 148 -6.42 -9.02 7.51
C ILE A 148 -7.88 -9.40 7.82
#